data_c2d641d973411f058fdd7407b19a5a2b
#
_entry.id   c2d641d973411f058fdd7407b19a5a2b
#
_cell.length_a   1.000
_cell.length_b   1.000
_cell.length_c   1.000
_cell.angle_alpha   90.00
_cell.angle_beta   90.00
_cell.angle_gamma   90.00
#
_symmetry.space_group_name_H-M   'P 1'
#
loop_
_entity.id
_entity.type
_entity.pdbx_description
1 polymer ?
#
loop_
_entity_poly.entity_id
_entity_poly.type
_entity_poly.pdbx_seq_one_letter_code
_entity_poly.pdbx_strand_id
1 'polypeptide(L)'
;IFHWDGTRYEIADWNQDQTLGSAFKASCVWCYQQLARRVGAPKYLPYIRQSNYGQLRQPFNETEFWLDGSLTISAEQQLAFLRQVVERKLPFKASSYVTLKTIMLAEEAAQYRLYAKTGWATRNPPSVGWYVGYVETRGDTWLFALNLATRDASDRPLRIHIAKDSLKIKG
;
A
#
# COMPACT_ATOMS: atom_id res chain seq x y z
N ILE A 1 11.76 5.91 14.20
CA ILE A 1 12.30 6.78 13.13
C ILE A 1 13.22 5.94 12.25
N PHE A 2 13.17 6.19 10.95
CA PHE A 2 14.13 5.71 9.95
C PHE A 2 15.08 6.88 9.68
N HIS A 3 16.35 6.74 10.02
CA HIS A 3 17.34 7.79 9.78
C HIS A 3 17.85 7.72 8.34
N TRP A 4 17.79 8.86 7.67
CA TRP A 4 18.30 9.00 6.31
C TRP A 4 19.83 9.02 6.32
N ASP A 5 20.43 8.28 5.41
CA ASP A 5 21.90 8.09 5.35
C ASP A 5 22.61 9.10 4.43
N GLY A 6 21.88 10.11 3.92
CA GLY A 6 22.43 11.10 2.99
C GLY A 6 22.34 10.69 1.51
N THR A 7 21.91 9.48 1.18
CA THR A 7 21.70 9.04 -0.21
C THR A 7 20.65 9.92 -0.89
N ARG A 8 20.99 10.50 -2.05
CA ARG A 8 20.09 11.38 -2.79
C ARG A 8 19.17 10.60 -3.70
N TYR A 9 17.87 10.73 -3.46
CA TYR A 9 16.81 10.14 -4.27
C TYR A 9 16.12 11.20 -5.14
N GLU A 10 15.54 10.80 -6.28
CA GLU A 10 14.74 11.67 -7.15
C GLU A 10 13.46 12.18 -6.47
N ILE A 11 12.91 11.39 -5.54
CA ILE A 11 11.72 11.77 -4.75
C ILE A 11 12.19 12.58 -3.55
N ALA A 12 11.92 13.89 -3.58
CA ALA A 12 12.41 14.83 -2.58
C ALA A 12 12.03 14.43 -1.14
N ASP A 13 10.82 13.93 -0.92
CA ASP A 13 10.32 13.49 0.38
C ASP A 13 11.12 12.32 0.99
N TRP A 14 11.91 11.60 0.18
CA TRP A 14 12.75 10.50 0.66
C TRP A 14 14.10 10.96 1.22
N ASN A 15 14.49 12.22 0.99
CA ASN A 15 15.79 12.78 1.36
C ASN A 15 15.77 13.41 2.78
N GLN A 16 15.17 12.71 3.72
CA GLN A 16 15.05 13.15 5.12
C GLN A 16 14.71 11.97 6.02
N ASP A 17 14.86 12.15 7.32
CA ASP A 17 14.40 11.20 8.34
C ASP A 17 12.88 10.96 8.22
N GLN A 18 12.47 9.71 8.42
CA GLN A 18 11.08 9.29 8.27
C GLN A 18 10.52 8.65 9.54
N THR A 19 9.28 8.95 9.86
CA THR A 19 8.44 8.13 10.73
C THR A 19 7.78 7.01 9.92
N LEU A 20 7.17 6.04 10.57
CA LEU A 20 6.36 5.03 9.86
C LEU A 20 5.23 5.69 9.05
N GLY A 21 4.58 6.71 9.60
CA GLY A 21 3.50 7.43 8.95
C GLY A 21 3.95 8.20 7.72
N SER A 22 5.03 8.99 7.83
CA SER A 22 5.55 9.75 6.68
C SER A 22 6.12 8.82 5.60
N ALA A 23 6.82 7.75 5.99
CA ALA A 23 7.31 6.72 5.08
C ALA A 23 6.18 6.04 4.29
N PHE A 24 5.05 5.75 4.96
CA PHE A 24 3.87 5.18 4.31
C PHE A 24 3.27 6.14 3.28
N LYS A 25 3.06 7.41 3.66
CA LYS A 25 2.50 8.44 2.78
C LYS A 25 3.41 8.73 1.58
N ALA A 26 4.71 8.86 1.80
CA ALA A 26 5.70 9.08 0.74
C ALA A 26 6.02 7.82 -0.09
N SER A 27 5.52 6.64 0.28
CA SER A 27 5.93 5.36 -0.31
C SER A 27 7.45 5.17 -0.29
N CYS A 28 8.09 5.50 0.82
CA CYS A 28 9.54 5.52 0.99
C CYS A 28 10.12 4.09 0.92
N VAL A 29 10.64 3.71 -0.24
CA VAL A 29 11.13 2.35 -0.49
C VAL A 29 12.27 1.99 0.46
N TRP A 30 13.28 2.84 0.63
CA TRP A 30 14.42 2.53 1.52
C TRP A 30 13.99 2.34 2.99
N CYS A 31 12.95 3.07 3.45
CA CYS A 31 12.40 2.88 4.79
C CYS A 31 11.78 1.48 4.93
N TYR A 32 10.99 1.06 3.93
CA TYR A 32 10.36 -0.27 3.93
C TYR A 32 11.38 -1.39 3.75
N GLN A 33 12.48 -1.16 3.03
CA GLN A 33 13.60 -2.10 2.96
C GLN A 33 14.28 -2.28 4.33
N GLN A 34 14.48 -1.20 5.09
CA GLN A 34 14.96 -1.31 6.48
C GLN A 34 13.98 -2.08 7.36
N LEU A 35 12.67 -1.80 7.22
CA LEU A 35 11.64 -2.52 7.97
C LEU A 35 11.63 -4.01 7.60
N ALA A 36 11.75 -4.33 6.31
CA ALA A 36 11.79 -5.69 5.79
C ALA A 36 12.94 -6.50 6.39
N ARG A 37 14.14 -5.93 6.45
CA ARG A 37 15.29 -6.57 7.12
C ARG A 37 15.03 -6.83 8.61
N ARG A 38 14.34 -5.91 9.31
CA ARG A 38 13.98 -6.09 10.73
C ARG A 38 12.94 -7.18 10.94
N VAL A 39 12.00 -7.35 10.00
CA VAL A 39 10.97 -8.41 10.03
C VAL A 39 11.60 -9.76 9.71
N GLY A 40 12.40 -9.83 8.66
CA GLY A 40 13.09 -11.02 8.17
C GLY A 40 12.22 -11.96 7.32
N ALA A 41 12.82 -12.57 6.31
CA ALA A 41 12.15 -13.46 5.37
C ALA A 41 11.33 -14.59 6.02
N PRO A 42 11.78 -15.27 7.10
CA PRO A 42 11.02 -16.34 7.73
C PRO A 42 9.64 -15.92 8.26
N LYS A 43 9.46 -14.63 8.60
CA LYS A 43 8.17 -14.12 9.10
C LYS A 43 7.21 -13.73 7.98
N TYR A 44 7.70 -13.33 6.81
CA TYR A 44 6.83 -12.90 5.71
C TYR A 44 5.92 -14.02 5.20
N LEU A 45 6.49 -15.20 4.93
CA LEU A 45 5.74 -16.33 4.36
C LEU A 45 4.51 -16.73 5.20
N PRO A 46 4.62 -16.93 6.53
CA PRO A 46 3.45 -17.24 7.35
C PRO A 46 2.38 -16.14 7.28
N TYR A 47 2.77 -14.87 7.37
CA TYR A 47 1.80 -13.77 7.33
C TYR A 47 1.12 -13.63 5.97
N ILE A 48 1.86 -13.74 4.86
CA ILE A 48 1.30 -13.68 3.51
C ILE A 48 0.30 -14.82 3.30
N ARG A 49 0.64 -16.05 3.74
CA ARG A 49 -0.27 -17.21 3.67
C ARG A 49 -1.50 -17.04 4.55
N GLN A 50 -1.33 -16.67 5.81
CA GLN A 50 -2.44 -16.49 6.76
C GLN A 50 -3.40 -15.37 6.35
N SER A 51 -2.88 -14.31 5.73
CA SER A 51 -3.69 -13.20 5.22
C SER A 51 -4.24 -13.44 3.81
N ASN A 52 -3.89 -14.56 3.17
CA ASN A 52 -4.21 -14.85 1.78
C ASN A 52 -3.84 -13.68 0.83
N TYR A 53 -2.66 -13.08 1.07
CA TYR A 53 -2.20 -11.89 0.36
C TYR A 53 -1.42 -12.27 -0.90
N GLY A 54 -2.13 -12.69 -1.95
CA GLY A 54 -1.53 -13.02 -3.22
C GLY A 54 -0.61 -14.25 -3.20
N GLN A 55 0.35 -14.26 -4.10
CA GLN A 55 1.31 -15.36 -4.27
C GLN A 55 2.74 -14.83 -4.19
N LEU A 56 3.55 -15.39 -3.29
CA LEU A 56 4.97 -15.11 -3.16
C LEU A 56 5.79 -16.26 -3.72
N ARG A 57 6.49 -16.00 -4.85
CA ARG A 57 7.43 -16.93 -5.47
C ARG A 57 8.68 -17.09 -4.59
N GLN A 58 9.22 -18.30 -4.55
CA GLN A 58 10.46 -18.61 -3.85
C GLN A 58 11.56 -19.09 -4.81
N PRO A 59 12.83 -18.81 -4.54
CA PRO A 59 13.30 -17.89 -3.47
C PRO A 59 12.95 -16.44 -3.78
N PHE A 60 12.92 -15.59 -2.77
CA PHE A 60 12.66 -14.14 -2.92
C PHE A 60 13.66 -13.32 -2.11
N ASN A 61 13.91 -12.08 -2.57
CA ASN A 61 14.66 -11.10 -1.81
C ASN A 61 13.73 -10.35 -0.85
N GLU A 62 14.00 -10.42 0.44
CA GLU A 62 13.15 -9.82 1.49
C GLU A 62 12.97 -8.30 1.38
N THR A 63 13.89 -7.61 0.70
CA THR A 63 13.84 -6.15 0.51
C THR A 63 13.32 -5.72 -0.85
N GLU A 64 12.95 -6.67 -1.74
CA GLU A 64 12.62 -6.40 -3.13
C GLU A 64 11.32 -7.09 -3.59
N PHE A 65 10.84 -8.11 -2.88
CA PHE A 65 9.77 -9.01 -3.35
C PHE A 65 8.47 -8.30 -3.77
N TRP A 66 8.19 -7.13 -3.21
CA TRP A 66 7.03 -6.31 -3.59
C TRP A 66 7.32 -5.38 -4.78
N LEU A 67 8.57 -5.30 -5.24
CA LEU A 67 9.02 -4.44 -6.34
C LEU A 67 9.40 -5.25 -7.58
N ASP A 68 9.91 -6.47 -7.41
CA ASP A 68 10.52 -7.29 -8.47
C ASP A 68 9.55 -8.29 -9.12
N GLY A 69 8.27 -8.27 -8.69
CA GLY A 69 7.25 -9.20 -9.19
C GLY A 69 7.28 -10.59 -8.54
N SER A 70 8.09 -10.81 -7.50
CA SER A 70 8.07 -12.05 -6.72
C SER A 70 6.74 -12.20 -5.97
N LEU A 71 6.16 -11.10 -5.50
CA LEU A 71 4.81 -11.06 -4.93
C LEU A 71 3.82 -10.53 -5.95
N THR A 72 2.84 -11.32 -6.31
CA THR A 72 1.74 -10.94 -7.20
C THR A 72 0.39 -11.05 -6.49
N ILE A 73 -0.53 -10.14 -6.81
CA ILE A 73 -1.87 -10.12 -6.23
C ILE A 73 -2.86 -9.56 -7.25
N SER A 74 -4.08 -10.13 -7.32
CA SER A 74 -5.16 -9.58 -8.13
C SER A 74 -5.94 -8.49 -7.40
N ALA A 75 -6.73 -7.70 -8.14
CA ALA A 75 -7.63 -6.70 -7.53
C ALA A 75 -8.66 -7.36 -6.61
N GLU A 76 -9.19 -8.53 -6.98
CA GLU A 76 -10.13 -9.29 -6.15
C GLU A 76 -9.47 -9.78 -4.84
N GLN A 77 -8.23 -10.26 -4.91
CA GLN A 77 -7.48 -10.66 -3.71
C GLN A 77 -7.18 -9.46 -2.81
N GLN A 78 -6.91 -8.28 -3.39
CA GLN A 78 -6.76 -7.04 -2.64
C GLN A 78 -8.06 -6.66 -1.91
N LEU A 79 -9.22 -6.79 -2.55
CA LEU A 79 -10.52 -6.55 -1.90
C LEU A 79 -10.75 -7.53 -0.75
N ALA A 80 -10.46 -8.82 -0.97
CA ALA A 80 -10.59 -9.83 0.09
C ALA A 80 -9.67 -9.54 1.28
N PHE A 81 -8.44 -9.11 1.02
CA PHE A 81 -7.50 -8.70 2.07
C PHE A 81 -7.98 -7.44 2.81
N LEU A 82 -8.40 -6.39 2.09
CA LEU A 82 -8.92 -5.16 2.69
C LEU A 82 -10.15 -5.43 3.57
N ARG A 83 -11.02 -6.34 3.17
CA ARG A 83 -12.16 -6.77 4.00
C ARG A 83 -11.67 -7.32 5.33
N GLN A 84 -10.68 -8.21 5.33
CA GLN A 84 -10.09 -8.74 6.57
C GLN A 84 -9.44 -7.64 7.42
N VAL A 85 -8.83 -6.63 6.79
CA VAL A 85 -8.28 -5.46 7.50
C VAL A 85 -9.39 -4.68 8.21
N VAL A 86 -10.48 -4.33 7.49
CA VAL A 86 -11.60 -3.56 8.04
C VAL A 86 -12.31 -4.34 9.15
N GLU A 87 -12.52 -5.64 8.95
CA GLU A 87 -13.17 -6.54 9.91
C GLU A 87 -12.22 -7.00 11.05
N ARG A 88 -10.94 -6.61 11.01
CA ARG A 88 -9.89 -6.99 11.98
C ARG A 88 -9.71 -8.50 12.15
N LYS A 89 -9.82 -9.26 11.06
CA LYS A 89 -9.72 -10.72 11.05
C LYS A 89 -8.31 -11.28 10.81
N LEU A 90 -7.33 -10.41 10.56
CA LEU A 90 -5.94 -10.82 10.36
C LEU A 90 -5.23 -11.05 11.70
N PRO A 91 -4.14 -11.85 11.75
CA PRO A 91 -3.42 -12.19 12.97
C PRO A 91 -2.53 -11.04 13.47
N PHE A 92 -3.09 -9.82 13.55
CA PHE A 92 -2.38 -8.63 14.00
C PHE A 92 -2.92 -8.10 15.32
N LYS A 93 -2.06 -7.38 16.06
CA LYS A 93 -2.46 -6.73 17.31
C LYS A 93 -3.46 -5.59 17.04
N ALA A 94 -4.36 -5.34 17.98
CA ALA A 94 -5.32 -4.23 17.89
C ALA A 94 -4.64 -2.88 17.61
N SER A 95 -3.48 -2.62 18.23
CA SER A 95 -2.69 -1.41 17.99
C SER A 95 -2.19 -1.28 16.55
N SER A 96 -1.91 -2.41 15.87
CA SER A 96 -1.49 -2.39 14.45
C SER A 96 -2.63 -1.91 13.54
N TYR A 97 -3.86 -2.32 13.82
CA TYR A 97 -5.04 -1.85 13.06
C TYR A 97 -5.28 -0.35 13.27
N VAL A 98 -5.13 0.14 14.51
CA VAL A 98 -5.25 1.57 14.80
C VAL A 98 -4.19 2.36 14.06
N THR A 99 -2.94 1.93 14.14
CA THR A 99 -1.83 2.57 13.43
C THR A 99 -2.06 2.56 11.92
N LEU A 100 -2.43 1.40 11.34
CA LEU A 100 -2.70 1.28 9.90
C LEU A 100 -3.81 2.24 9.47
N LYS A 101 -4.93 2.27 10.19
CA LYS A 101 -6.04 3.19 9.91
C LYS A 101 -5.57 4.65 9.93
N THR A 102 -4.78 5.04 10.92
CA THR A 102 -4.25 6.40 11.03
C THR A 102 -3.35 6.77 9.85
N ILE A 103 -2.42 5.90 9.45
CA ILE A 103 -1.48 6.21 8.37
C ILE A 103 -2.10 6.10 6.98
N MET A 104 -3.18 5.30 6.83
CA MET A 104 -3.93 5.18 5.57
C MET A 104 -4.87 6.36 5.29
N LEU A 105 -5.19 7.19 6.29
CA LEU A 105 -6.10 8.33 6.08
C LEU A 105 -5.52 9.26 5.01
N ALA A 106 -6.15 9.25 3.84
CA ALA A 106 -5.77 10.02 2.66
C ALA A 106 -6.60 11.30 2.52
N GLU A 107 -7.89 11.25 2.93
CA GLU A 107 -8.80 12.38 2.81
C GLU A 107 -9.91 12.29 3.86
N GLU A 108 -10.30 13.41 4.41
CA GLU A 108 -11.42 13.55 5.34
C GLU A 108 -12.32 14.70 4.90
N ALA A 109 -13.61 14.41 4.75
CA ALA A 109 -14.65 15.34 4.40
C ALA A 109 -15.85 15.20 5.36
N ALA A 110 -16.81 16.12 5.31
CA ALA A 110 -17.97 16.11 6.20
C ALA A 110 -18.82 14.82 6.10
N GLN A 111 -18.79 14.15 4.95
CA GLN A 111 -19.65 12.99 4.65
C GLN A 111 -18.88 11.67 4.57
N TYR A 112 -17.55 11.67 4.45
CA TYR A 112 -16.74 10.47 4.30
C TYR A 112 -15.31 10.65 4.81
N ARG A 113 -14.67 9.50 5.05
CA ARG A 113 -13.21 9.36 5.23
C ARG A 113 -12.68 8.36 4.22
N LEU A 114 -11.69 8.76 3.46
CA LEU A 114 -11.00 7.92 2.50
C LEU A 114 -9.68 7.42 3.10
N TYR A 115 -9.54 6.13 3.17
CA TYR A 115 -8.32 5.45 3.60
C TYR A 115 -7.73 4.71 2.42
N ALA A 116 -6.53 5.06 2.00
CA ALA A 116 -6.00 4.51 0.76
C ALA A 116 -4.47 4.45 0.72
N LYS A 117 -3.97 3.63 -0.20
CA LYS A 117 -2.56 3.55 -0.56
C LYS A 117 -2.38 3.44 -2.06
N THR A 118 -1.47 4.24 -2.57
CA THR A 118 -1.00 4.15 -3.97
C THR A 118 0.14 3.14 -4.09
N GLY A 119 0.25 2.46 -5.22
CA GLY A 119 1.38 1.65 -5.62
C GLY A 119 1.79 1.95 -7.08
N TRP A 120 3.04 1.72 -7.41
CA TRP A 120 3.54 1.80 -8.79
C TRP A 120 4.67 0.80 -8.99
N ALA A 121 4.37 -0.27 -9.73
CA ALA A 121 5.33 -1.31 -10.09
C ALA A 121 5.88 -1.02 -11.50
N THR A 122 7.17 -0.75 -11.60
CA THR A 122 7.82 -0.32 -12.85
C THR A 122 8.92 -1.26 -13.33
N ARG A 123 9.33 -2.22 -12.53
CA ARG A 123 10.48 -3.08 -12.84
C ARG A 123 10.18 -4.12 -13.90
N ASN A 124 8.93 -4.53 -14.05
CA ASN A 124 8.49 -5.49 -15.05
C ASN A 124 7.42 -4.87 -15.94
N PRO A 125 7.62 -4.75 -17.25
CA PRO A 125 6.60 -4.25 -18.15
C PRO A 125 5.44 -5.25 -18.33
N PRO A 126 4.18 -4.76 -18.48
CA PRO A 126 3.82 -3.36 -18.41
C PRO A 126 3.89 -2.83 -16.98
N SER A 127 4.27 -1.54 -16.81
CA SER A 127 4.19 -0.89 -15.51
C SER A 127 2.75 -0.84 -15.02
N VAL A 128 2.54 -1.07 -13.72
CA VAL A 128 1.20 -1.14 -13.12
C VAL A 128 1.05 -0.12 -12.01
N GLY A 129 0.07 0.76 -12.16
CA GLY A 129 -0.35 1.69 -11.11
C GLY A 129 -1.45 1.06 -10.26
N TRP A 130 -1.35 1.17 -8.92
CA TRP A 130 -2.33 0.70 -7.96
C TRP A 130 -2.90 1.85 -7.14
N TYR A 131 -4.18 1.76 -6.83
CA TYR A 131 -4.82 2.54 -5.77
C TYR A 131 -5.84 1.65 -5.06
N VAL A 132 -5.60 1.38 -3.79
CA VAL A 132 -6.39 0.43 -2.99
C VAL A 132 -6.77 1.04 -1.67
N GLY A 133 -7.95 0.69 -1.15
CA GLY A 133 -8.41 1.26 0.11
C GLY A 133 -9.89 1.07 0.37
N TYR A 134 -10.42 1.92 1.23
CA TYR A 134 -11.83 1.93 1.58
C TYR A 134 -12.31 3.35 1.95
N VAL A 135 -13.61 3.56 1.76
CA VAL A 135 -14.32 4.78 2.13
C VAL A 135 -15.29 4.46 3.25
N GLU A 136 -15.18 5.16 4.36
CA GLU A 136 -16.18 5.14 5.43
C GLU A 136 -17.14 6.32 5.29
N THR A 137 -18.42 6.04 5.29
CA THR A 137 -19.52 7.02 5.38
C THR A 137 -20.25 6.85 6.70
N ARG A 138 -21.35 7.58 6.93
CA ARG A 138 -22.17 7.44 8.16
C ARG A 138 -22.81 6.06 8.33
N GLY A 139 -23.08 5.33 7.24
CA GLY A 139 -23.79 4.05 7.27
C GLY A 139 -23.03 2.87 6.69
N ASP A 140 -22.06 3.15 5.81
CA ASP A 140 -21.44 2.12 4.98
C ASP A 140 -19.92 2.23 4.92
N THR A 141 -19.28 1.11 4.59
CA THR A 141 -17.87 1.05 4.23
C THR A 141 -17.73 0.40 2.84
N TRP A 142 -17.18 1.16 1.90
CA TRP A 142 -16.95 0.72 0.52
C TRP A 142 -15.49 0.42 0.30
N LEU A 143 -15.18 -0.81 -0.10
CA LEU A 143 -13.83 -1.24 -0.44
C LEU A 143 -13.56 -1.03 -1.93
N PHE A 144 -12.36 -0.65 -2.28
CA PHE A 144 -11.94 -0.54 -3.67
C PHE A 144 -10.52 -1.03 -3.89
N ALA A 145 -10.28 -1.61 -5.06
CA ALA A 145 -8.95 -1.96 -5.52
C ALA A 145 -8.89 -1.70 -7.04
N LEU A 146 -8.14 -0.69 -7.42
CA LEU A 146 -7.92 -0.33 -8.81
C LEU A 146 -6.48 -0.64 -9.18
N ASN A 147 -6.30 -1.29 -10.32
CA ASN A 147 -5.01 -1.32 -11.01
C ASN A 147 -5.19 -0.94 -12.48
N LEU A 148 -4.17 -0.34 -13.05
CA LEU A 148 -4.14 0.00 -14.47
C LEU A 148 -2.71 -0.11 -15.00
N ALA A 149 -2.58 -0.49 -16.27
CA ALA A 149 -1.32 -0.39 -16.98
C ALA A 149 -0.97 1.10 -17.16
N THR A 150 0.27 1.46 -16.84
CA THR A 150 0.78 2.82 -16.98
C THR A 150 1.87 2.85 -18.04
N ARG A 151 1.88 3.88 -18.88
CA ARG A 151 2.93 4.11 -19.90
C ARG A 151 4.19 4.70 -19.25
N ASP A 152 3.98 5.69 -18.39
CA ASP A 152 5.05 6.43 -17.71
C ASP A 152 4.53 7.12 -16.42
N ALA A 153 5.34 8.00 -15.85
CA ALA A 153 5.01 8.70 -14.61
C ALA A 153 3.83 9.67 -14.75
N SER A 154 3.49 10.15 -15.95
CA SER A 154 2.37 11.07 -16.17
C SER A 154 1.02 10.40 -15.97
N ASP A 155 0.93 9.08 -16.10
CA ASP A 155 -0.27 8.30 -15.86
C ASP A 155 -0.56 8.07 -14.35
N ARG A 156 0.40 8.35 -13.46
CA ARG A 156 0.23 8.11 -12.02
C ARG A 156 -1.01 8.74 -11.39
N PRO A 157 -1.42 9.98 -11.73
CA PRO A 157 -2.65 10.56 -11.19
C PRO A 157 -3.91 9.83 -11.59
N LEU A 158 -3.95 9.18 -12.75
CA LEU A 158 -5.14 8.51 -13.29
C LEU A 158 -5.71 7.46 -12.34
N ARG A 159 -4.86 6.71 -11.62
CA ARG A 159 -5.30 5.71 -10.65
C ARG A 159 -6.16 6.30 -9.53
N ILE A 160 -5.86 7.53 -9.09
CA ILE A 160 -6.64 8.23 -8.07
C ILE A 160 -7.92 8.80 -8.67
N HIS A 161 -7.81 9.47 -9.83
CA HIS A 161 -8.97 10.06 -10.52
C HIS A 161 -10.04 9.01 -10.84
N ILE A 162 -9.66 7.93 -11.51
CA ILE A 162 -10.59 6.85 -11.89
C ILE A 162 -11.25 6.23 -10.64
N ALA A 163 -10.48 5.98 -9.58
CA ALA A 163 -11.05 5.43 -8.35
C ALA A 163 -12.04 6.39 -7.70
N LYS A 164 -11.70 7.67 -7.58
CA LYS A 164 -12.59 8.69 -6.99
C LYS A 164 -13.86 8.87 -7.83
N ASP A 165 -13.73 8.91 -9.15
CA ASP A 165 -14.88 9.00 -10.05
C ASP A 165 -15.80 7.78 -9.92
N SER A 166 -15.23 6.58 -9.85
CA SER A 166 -15.99 5.34 -9.68
C SER A 166 -16.73 5.29 -8.33
N LEU A 167 -16.12 5.82 -7.28
CA LEU A 167 -16.72 5.94 -5.95
C LEU A 167 -17.67 7.15 -5.84
N LYS A 168 -17.79 7.98 -6.90
CA LYS A 168 -18.55 9.23 -6.89
C LYS A 168 -18.12 10.21 -5.79
N ILE A 169 -16.86 10.15 -5.41
CA ILE A 169 -16.26 11.08 -4.46
C ILE A 169 -15.87 12.34 -5.24
N LYS A 170 -16.63 13.39 -5.07
CA LYS A 170 -16.29 14.71 -5.61
C LYS A 170 -15.35 15.42 -4.62
N GLY A 171 -14.23 15.93 -5.13
CA GLY A 171 -13.29 16.75 -4.35
C GLY A 171 -13.84 18.16 -4.12
#